data_77f76b610693499e842a76414790647b
#
_entry.id   77f76b610693499e842a76414790647b
#
_cell.length_a   1.000
_cell.length_b   1.000
_cell.length_c   1.000
_cell.angle_alpha   90.00
_cell.angle_beta   90.00
_cell.angle_gamma   90.00
#
_symmetry.space_group_name_H-M   'P 1'
#
loop_
_entity.id
_entity.type
_entity.pdbx_description
1 polymer ?
#
loop_
_entity_poly.entity_id
_entity_poly.type
_entity_poly.pdbx_seq_one_letter_code
_entity_poly.pdbx_strand_id
1 'polypeptide(L)'
;MYDESIILARGKSMNKAVKWLVVVGCAVMLCGCGNSENRKEQQQSLRTQGIAQAQSGDYDSAVQSFDQALKLSDMQVGSLELDIAAYKAAAEYHQGNLDQAIDTCSAILDVKKSAEIYLTRGLLYRDAENQEAANADFTEALNRTSKKDLIMKGRLYYYMKDYTNAKSCLEEAVKNGDQEGVYWQAELYWDSGNQDYAVSLYQNYLSGESPSHQDAYERVASYQISQEKYDDALATLEQGIAMGDQGSLRSLLSSEIAVYERKSDFPTAKAKMESYLESYPDDADAAREYEFLKSR
;
A
#
# COMPACT_ATOMS: atom_id res chain seq x y z
N MET A 1 13.60 -1.41 -3.41
CA MET A 1 12.56 -2.04 -2.56
C MET A 1 11.47 -1.01 -2.44
N TYR A 2 10.32 -1.28 -2.99
CA TYR A 2 9.29 -0.28 -3.31
C TYR A 2 8.33 -0.13 -2.14
N ASP A 3 7.98 1.11 -1.83
CA ASP A 3 7.01 1.47 -0.79
C ASP A 3 5.58 1.19 -1.33
N GLU A 4 5.17 -0.07 -1.26
CA GLU A 4 3.85 -0.54 -1.70
C GLU A 4 2.70 -0.06 -0.79
N SER A 5 3.02 0.35 0.44
CA SER A 5 2.04 0.71 1.47
C SER A 5 1.26 2.00 1.19
N ILE A 6 1.78 2.86 0.31
CA ILE A 6 1.30 4.24 0.17
C ILE A 6 -0.03 4.33 -0.55
N ILE A 7 -0.35 3.40 -1.42
CA ILE A 7 -1.53 3.47 -2.27
C ILE A 7 -2.72 2.71 -1.65
N LEU A 8 -2.48 1.68 -0.82
CA LEU A 8 -3.53 0.86 -0.20
C LEU A 8 -3.86 1.23 1.25
N ALA A 9 -3.02 1.96 1.97
CA ALA A 9 -3.14 2.23 3.40
C ALA A 9 -4.29 3.17 3.84
N ARG A 10 -5.22 3.56 2.97
CA ARG A 10 -6.39 4.37 3.34
C ARG A 10 -7.64 3.58 3.75
N GLY A 11 -7.57 2.26 3.80
CA GLY A 11 -8.66 1.42 4.28
C GLY A 11 -8.72 1.40 5.80
N LYS A 12 -9.60 2.22 6.43
CA LYS A 12 -10.01 1.99 7.83
C LYS A 12 -10.37 0.51 7.99
N SER A 13 -9.74 -0.15 8.96
CA SER A 13 -10.04 -1.52 9.39
C SER A 13 -11.53 -1.84 9.22
N MET A 14 -11.85 -2.67 8.24
CA MET A 14 -13.21 -3.15 8.05
C MET A 14 -13.52 -4.20 9.10
N ASN A 15 -14.49 -3.92 9.95
CA ASN A 15 -15.03 -4.77 10.99
C ASN A 15 -15.37 -6.17 10.45
N LYS A 16 -15.10 -7.23 11.22
CA LYS A 16 -15.35 -8.66 10.91
C LYS A 16 -16.77 -9.00 10.42
N ALA A 17 -17.74 -8.07 10.55
CA ALA A 17 -19.11 -8.25 10.07
C ALA A 17 -19.26 -8.14 8.54
N VAL A 18 -18.30 -7.60 7.80
CA VAL A 18 -18.40 -7.39 6.34
C VAL A 18 -17.95 -8.62 5.53
N LYS A 19 -17.23 -9.57 6.13
CA LYS A 19 -16.76 -10.78 5.45
C LYS A 19 -17.88 -11.75 4.98
N TRP A 20 -19.14 -11.55 5.39
CA TRP A 20 -20.27 -12.43 5.07
C TRP A 20 -21.20 -11.89 3.98
N LEU A 21 -20.97 -10.70 3.42
CA LEU A 21 -21.86 -10.06 2.44
C LEU A 21 -21.38 -10.12 0.98
N VAL A 22 -20.21 -10.71 0.71
CA VAL A 22 -19.60 -10.72 -0.65
C VAL A 22 -20.12 -11.85 -1.56
N VAL A 23 -20.97 -12.77 -1.07
CA VAL A 23 -21.38 -13.98 -1.85
C VAL A 23 -22.71 -13.83 -2.60
N VAL A 24 -23.45 -12.74 -2.46
CA VAL A 24 -24.75 -12.60 -3.15
C VAL A 24 -24.87 -11.24 -3.84
N GLY A 25 -24.47 -11.16 -5.08
CA GLY A 25 -24.63 -9.91 -5.85
C GLY A 25 -24.35 -9.98 -7.33
N CYS A 26 -24.51 -11.14 -7.99
CA CYS A 26 -24.63 -11.17 -9.44
C CYS A 26 -26.09 -10.89 -9.83
N ALA A 27 -26.26 -9.92 -10.71
CA ALA A 27 -27.44 -9.58 -11.49
C ALA A 27 -28.49 -8.67 -10.85
N VAL A 28 -28.30 -7.37 -10.98
CA VAL A 28 -29.41 -6.47 -11.32
C VAL A 28 -28.96 -5.53 -12.43
N MET A 29 -29.11 -5.96 -13.68
CA MET A 29 -29.26 -5.01 -14.78
C MET A 29 -30.68 -4.45 -14.67
N LEU A 30 -30.82 -3.25 -14.14
CA LEU A 30 -32.04 -2.47 -14.26
C LEU A 30 -31.68 -1.16 -14.98
N CYS A 31 -32.00 -1.11 -16.29
CA CYS A 31 -32.27 0.13 -16.97
C CYS A 31 -33.35 0.88 -16.24
N GLY A 32 -33.07 2.03 -15.67
CA GLY A 32 -34.04 2.92 -15.10
C GLY A 32 -33.41 4.25 -14.76
N CYS A 33 -33.96 5.35 -15.18
CA CYS A 33 -33.63 6.71 -14.79
C CYS A 33 -33.55 6.81 -13.25
N GLY A 34 -32.42 6.41 -12.68
CA GLY A 34 -32.20 6.37 -11.23
C GLY A 34 -31.72 7.71 -10.73
N ASN A 35 -32.37 8.18 -9.69
CA ASN A 35 -32.06 9.31 -8.85
C ASN A 35 -30.55 9.40 -8.55
N SER A 36 -29.98 10.57 -8.38
CA SER A 36 -28.55 10.82 -8.09
C SER A 36 -28.02 10.01 -6.88
N GLU A 37 -28.87 9.69 -5.91
CA GLU A 37 -28.54 8.85 -4.76
C GLU A 37 -28.25 7.40 -5.18
N ASN A 38 -29.07 6.79 -6.04
CA ASN A 38 -28.85 5.42 -6.51
C ASN A 38 -27.55 5.28 -7.32
N ARG A 39 -27.19 6.30 -8.10
CA ARG A 39 -25.90 6.31 -8.83
C ARG A 39 -24.71 6.38 -7.88
N LYS A 40 -24.79 7.18 -6.83
CA LYS A 40 -23.75 7.30 -5.83
C LYS A 40 -23.58 6.00 -5.02
N GLU A 41 -24.67 5.33 -4.70
CA GLU A 41 -24.64 4.01 -4.05
C GLU A 41 -23.99 2.96 -4.96
N GLN A 42 -24.33 2.94 -6.25
CA GLN A 42 -23.68 2.07 -7.24
C GLN A 42 -22.18 2.37 -7.38
N GLN A 43 -21.81 3.64 -7.41
CA GLN A 43 -20.42 4.07 -7.47
C GLN A 43 -19.63 3.59 -6.24
N GLN A 44 -20.18 3.72 -5.04
CA GLN A 44 -19.57 3.21 -3.81
C GLN A 44 -19.48 1.68 -3.79
N SER A 45 -20.49 0.98 -4.30
CA SER A 45 -20.49 -0.48 -4.41
C SER A 45 -19.37 -0.95 -5.35
N LEU A 46 -19.25 -0.35 -6.53
CA LEU A 46 -18.17 -0.65 -7.49
C LEU A 46 -16.80 -0.32 -6.94
N ARG A 47 -16.65 0.80 -6.21
CA ARG A 47 -15.43 1.12 -5.49
C ARG A 47 -15.03 0.02 -4.51
N THR A 48 -15.99 -0.42 -3.67
CA THR A 48 -15.74 -1.48 -2.68
C THR A 48 -15.37 -2.80 -3.35
N GLN A 49 -16.04 -3.13 -4.45
CA GLN A 49 -15.74 -4.32 -5.27
C GLN A 49 -14.32 -4.23 -5.85
N GLY A 50 -13.97 -3.10 -6.45
CA GLY A 50 -12.63 -2.89 -7.03
C GLY A 50 -11.51 -3.00 -5.99
N ILE A 51 -11.74 -2.46 -4.78
CA ILE A 51 -10.79 -2.60 -3.66
C ILE A 51 -10.62 -4.07 -3.26
N ALA A 52 -11.71 -4.83 -3.13
CA ALA A 52 -11.65 -6.25 -2.78
C ALA A 52 -10.93 -7.08 -3.85
N GLN A 53 -11.14 -6.76 -5.14
CA GLN A 53 -10.46 -7.38 -6.26
C GLN A 53 -8.95 -7.06 -6.25
N ALA A 54 -8.58 -5.80 -6.05
CA ALA A 54 -7.17 -5.40 -5.92
C ALA A 54 -6.48 -6.10 -4.74
N GLN A 55 -7.17 -6.21 -3.60
CA GLN A 55 -6.67 -6.93 -2.42
C GLN A 55 -6.49 -8.43 -2.65
N SER A 56 -7.21 -9.03 -3.59
CA SER A 56 -7.01 -10.43 -4.00
C SER A 56 -6.01 -10.61 -5.13
N GLY A 57 -5.37 -9.53 -5.61
CA GLY A 57 -4.43 -9.53 -6.73
C GLY A 57 -5.10 -9.53 -8.11
N ASP A 58 -6.43 -9.50 -8.19
CA ASP A 58 -7.18 -9.41 -9.46
C ASP A 58 -7.26 -7.94 -9.91
N TYR A 59 -6.11 -7.41 -10.33
CA TYR A 59 -5.98 -6.00 -10.73
C TYR A 59 -6.77 -5.69 -12.01
N ASP A 60 -6.94 -6.66 -12.92
CA ASP A 60 -7.73 -6.47 -14.16
C ASP A 60 -9.18 -6.19 -13.84
N SER A 61 -9.80 -7.00 -13.00
CA SER A 61 -11.18 -6.79 -12.55
C SER A 61 -11.30 -5.52 -11.70
N ALA A 62 -10.28 -5.20 -10.89
CA ALA A 62 -10.26 -4.00 -10.07
C ALA A 62 -10.32 -2.73 -10.93
N VAL A 63 -9.46 -2.62 -11.95
CA VAL A 63 -9.45 -1.49 -12.90
C VAL A 63 -10.80 -1.36 -13.60
N GLN A 64 -11.41 -2.48 -14.05
CA GLN A 64 -12.74 -2.46 -14.68
C GLN A 64 -13.82 -1.94 -13.72
N SER A 65 -13.79 -2.35 -12.46
CA SER A 65 -14.74 -1.89 -11.43
C SER A 65 -14.58 -0.40 -11.15
N PHE A 66 -13.33 0.09 -11.04
CA PHE A 66 -13.06 1.52 -10.86
C PHE A 66 -13.46 2.35 -12.09
N ASP A 67 -13.21 1.85 -13.31
CA ASP A 67 -13.67 2.51 -14.55
C ASP A 67 -15.21 2.64 -14.60
N GLN A 68 -15.93 1.58 -14.22
CA GLN A 68 -17.38 1.63 -14.14
C GLN A 68 -17.85 2.64 -13.08
N ALA A 69 -17.18 2.68 -11.91
CA ALA A 69 -17.48 3.64 -10.87
C ALA A 69 -17.27 5.09 -11.33
N LEU A 70 -16.15 5.38 -12.00
CA LEU A 70 -15.84 6.72 -12.52
C LEU A 70 -16.81 7.16 -13.63
N LYS A 71 -17.30 6.24 -14.47
CA LYS A 71 -18.32 6.54 -15.50
C LYS A 71 -19.66 7.00 -14.90
N LEU A 72 -19.95 6.66 -13.64
CA LEU A 72 -21.16 7.10 -12.94
C LEU A 72 -21.08 8.53 -12.38
N SER A 73 -19.93 9.17 -12.45
CA SER A 73 -19.65 10.47 -11.78
C SER A 73 -20.30 11.70 -12.42
N ASP A 74 -21.01 11.59 -13.54
CA ASP A 74 -21.59 12.75 -14.26
C ASP A 74 -20.61 13.93 -14.45
N MET A 75 -19.32 13.66 -14.63
CA MET A 75 -18.25 14.64 -14.75
C MET A 75 -18.04 15.56 -13.51
N GLN A 76 -18.63 15.21 -12.38
CA GLN A 76 -18.38 15.89 -11.12
C GLN A 76 -17.27 15.15 -10.35
N VAL A 77 -16.16 15.83 -10.07
CA VAL A 77 -15.05 15.26 -9.31
C VAL A 77 -15.12 15.72 -7.86
N GLY A 78 -15.65 14.86 -7.00
CA GLY A 78 -15.69 15.01 -5.56
C GLY A 78 -14.59 14.21 -4.86
N SER A 79 -14.73 13.99 -3.57
CA SER A 79 -13.79 13.17 -2.79
C SER A 79 -13.86 11.69 -3.16
N LEU A 80 -15.04 11.20 -3.57
CA LEU A 80 -15.24 9.82 -3.96
C LEU A 80 -14.51 9.50 -5.27
N GLU A 81 -14.62 10.39 -6.28
CA GLU A 81 -13.94 10.22 -7.56
C GLU A 81 -12.42 10.31 -7.42
N LEU A 82 -11.91 11.21 -6.58
CA LEU A 82 -10.47 11.31 -6.28
C LEU A 82 -9.96 10.02 -5.64
N ASP A 83 -10.71 9.47 -4.71
CA ASP A 83 -10.37 8.23 -4.02
C ASP A 83 -10.41 7.02 -4.97
N ILE A 84 -11.46 6.90 -5.80
CA ILE A 84 -11.56 5.84 -6.82
C ILE A 84 -10.40 5.94 -7.84
N ALA A 85 -10.05 7.15 -8.28
CA ALA A 85 -8.95 7.34 -9.22
C ALA A 85 -7.59 6.96 -8.62
N ALA A 86 -7.38 7.25 -7.34
CA ALA A 86 -6.17 6.82 -6.64
C ALA A 86 -6.06 5.29 -6.58
N TYR A 87 -7.15 4.58 -6.23
CA TYR A 87 -7.19 3.11 -6.25
C TYR A 87 -7.02 2.53 -7.66
N LYS A 88 -7.62 3.18 -8.68
CA LYS A 88 -7.44 2.76 -10.07
C LYS A 88 -5.98 2.88 -10.50
N ALA A 89 -5.35 4.03 -10.26
CA ALA A 89 -3.94 4.24 -10.57
C ALA A 89 -3.03 3.22 -9.86
N ALA A 90 -3.36 2.87 -8.60
CA ALA A 90 -2.67 1.82 -7.88
C ALA A 90 -2.82 0.46 -8.56
N ALA A 91 -4.03 0.07 -8.95
CA ALA A 91 -4.27 -1.20 -9.63
C ALA A 91 -3.57 -1.26 -11.00
N GLU A 92 -3.58 -0.17 -11.77
CA GLU A 92 -2.84 -0.06 -13.05
C GLU A 92 -1.32 -0.18 -12.84
N TYR A 93 -0.79 0.42 -11.77
CA TYR A 93 0.62 0.29 -11.39
C TYR A 93 0.98 -1.17 -11.07
N HIS A 94 0.16 -1.86 -10.28
CA HIS A 94 0.38 -3.28 -9.95
C HIS A 94 0.22 -4.24 -11.13
N GLN A 95 -0.53 -3.84 -12.18
CA GLN A 95 -0.53 -4.53 -13.47
C GLN A 95 0.79 -4.35 -14.26
N GLY A 96 1.70 -3.48 -13.82
CA GLY A 96 2.88 -3.05 -14.58
C GLY A 96 2.59 -1.96 -15.61
N ASN A 97 1.40 -1.36 -15.59
CA ASN A 97 0.95 -0.33 -16.52
C ASN A 97 1.23 1.09 -15.99
N LEU A 98 2.51 1.40 -15.72
CA LEU A 98 2.94 2.66 -15.10
C LEU A 98 2.44 3.90 -15.86
N ASP A 99 2.51 3.89 -17.20
CA ASP A 99 2.04 5.02 -18.02
C ASP A 99 0.54 5.25 -17.86
N GLN A 100 -0.26 4.19 -17.81
CA GLN A 100 -1.71 4.31 -17.60
C GLN A 100 -2.05 4.85 -16.22
N ALA A 101 -1.32 4.45 -15.19
CA ALA A 101 -1.47 4.99 -13.84
C ALA A 101 -1.20 6.50 -13.79
N ILE A 102 -0.14 6.97 -14.49
CA ILE A 102 0.18 8.40 -14.64
C ILE A 102 -0.93 9.13 -15.40
N ASP A 103 -1.44 8.54 -16.49
CA ASP A 103 -2.53 9.11 -17.29
C ASP A 103 -3.82 9.22 -16.48
N THR A 104 -4.16 8.23 -15.68
CA THR A 104 -5.32 8.25 -14.78
C THR A 104 -5.22 9.40 -13.78
N CYS A 105 -4.08 9.58 -13.13
CA CYS A 105 -3.85 10.72 -12.24
C CYS A 105 -3.93 12.05 -12.97
N SER A 106 -3.36 12.13 -14.19
CA SER A 106 -3.35 13.34 -15.00
C SER A 106 -4.75 13.76 -15.42
N ALA A 107 -5.58 12.83 -15.89
CA ALA A 107 -6.96 13.08 -16.27
C ALA A 107 -7.80 13.66 -15.11
N ILE A 108 -7.61 13.14 -13.90
CA ILE A 108 -8.28 13.68 -12.72
C ILE A 108 -7.75 15.08 -12.37
N LEU A 109 -6.44 15.29 -12.45
CA LEU A 109 -5.83 16.57 -12.16
C LEU A 109 -6.22 17.67 -13.17
N ASP A 110 -6.58 17.34 -14.38
CA ASP A 110 -7.11 18.28 -15.36
C ASP A 110 -8.48 18.82 -14.95
N VAL A 111 -9.29 18.00 -14.26
CA VAL A 111 -10.62 18.41 -13.76
C VAL A 111 -10.51 19.02 -12.37
N LYS A 112 -9.76 18.41 -11.48
CA LYS A 112 -9.65 18.85 -10.08
C LYS A 112 -8.24 18.66 -9.52
N LYS A 113 -7.66 19.78 -9.11
CA LYS A 113 -6.34 19.80 -8.46
C LYS A 113 -6.46 19.28 -7.01
N SER A 114 -5.79 18.18 -6.68
CA SER A 114 -5.79 17.54 -5.36
C SER A 114 -4.38 17.26 -4.90
N ALA A 115 -4.08 17.54 -3.62
CA ALA A 115 -2.79 17.24 -3.02
C ALA A 115 -2.49 15.72 -3.06
N GLU A 116 -3.49 14.90 -2.79
CA GLU A 116 -3.38 13.44 -2.79
C GLU A 116 -3.04 12.89 -4.17
N ILE A 117 -3.72 13.36 -5.23
CA ILE A 117 -3.47 12.88 -6.60
C ILE A 117 -2.11 13.40 -7.11
N TYR A 118 -1.71 14.62 -6.76
CA TYR A 118 -0.35 15.07 -7.04
C TYR A 118 0.70 14.21 -6.34
N LEU A 119 0.49 13.85 -5.06
CA LEU A 119 1.39 12.94 -4.36
C LEU A 119 1.44 11.58 -5.07
N THR A 120 0.29 10.98 -5.41
CA THR A 120 0.23 9.70 -6.11
C THR A 120 0.97 9.76 -7.44
N ARG A 121 0.71 10.78 -8.28
CA ARG A 121 1.39 10.92 -9.58
C ARG A 121 2.88 11.21 -9.43
N GLY A 122 3.27 11.98 -8.43
CA GLY A 122 4.67 12.23 -8.10
C GLY A 122 5.43 10.95 -7.74
N LEU A 123 4.78 10.02 -7.02
CA LEU A 123 5.35 8.71 -6.71
C LEU A 123 5.49 7.84 -7.97
N LEU A 124 4.49 7.83 -8.84
CA LEU A 124 4.56 7.14 -10.13
C LEU A 124 5.68 7.71 -11.03
N TYR A 125 5.85 9.04 -11.08
CA TYR A 125 6.96 9.66 -11.80
C TYR A 125 8.32 9.31 -11.21
N ARG A 126 8.43 9.20 -9.88
CA ARG A 126 9.67 8.72 -9.23
C ARG A 126 10.01 7.30 -9.67
N ASP A 127 9.01 6.43 -9.73
CA ASP A 127 9.19 5.04 -10.14
C ASP A 127 9.45 4.91 -11.67
N ALA A 128 8.99 5.89 -12.46
CA ALA A 128 9.39 6.09 -13.86
C ALA A 128 10.78 6.75 -14.01
N GLU A 129 11.54 6.90 -12.92
CA GLU A 129 12.85 7.59 -12.88
C GLU A 129 12.80 9.06 -13.36
N ASN A 130 11.61 9.67 -13.44
CA ASN A 130 11.41 11.06 -13.79
C ASN A 130 11.38 11.96 -12.55
N GLN A 131 12.54 12.18 -11.96
CA GLN A 131 12.68 12.94 -10.70
C GLN A 131 12.22 14.40 -10.83
N GLU A 132 12.34 15.03 -12.01
CA GLU A 132 11.91 16.41 -12.24
C GLU A 132 10.40 16.52 -12.14
N ALA A 133 9.66 15.65 -12.84
CA ALA A 133 8.19 15.60 -12.79
C ALA A 133 7.69 15.22 -11.38
N ALA A 134 8.36 14.27 -10.72
CA ALA A 134 8.03 13.88 -9.35
C ALA A 134 8.14 15.07 -8.38
N ASN A 135 9.24 15.83 -8.43
CA ASN A 135 9.46 16.98 -7.56
C ASN A 135 8.47 18.13 -7.86
N ALA A 136 8.09 18.33 -9.11
CA ALA A 136 7.06 19.29 -9.49
C ALA A 136 5.72 18.93 -8.86
N ASP A 137 5.32 17.66 -8.93
CA ASP A 137 4.07 17.18 -8.34
C ASP A 137 4.10 17.22 -6.80
N PHE A 138 5.19 16.84 -6.15
CA PHE A 138 5.32 16.97 -4.69
C PHE A 138 5.22 18.42 -4.23
N THR A 139 5.79 19.38 -5.00
CA THR A 139 5.67 20.81 -4.73
C THR A 139 4.22 21.27 -4.87
N GLU A 140 3.52 20.85 -5.93
CA GLU A 140 2.11 21.17 -6.13
C GLU A 140 1.21 20.55 -5.03
N ALA A 141 1.51 19.32 -4.59
CA ALA A 141 0.85 18.70 -3.46
C ALA A 141 1.05 19.51 -2.17
N LEU A 142 2.30 19.91 -1.88
CA LEU A 142 2.65 20.70 -0.69
C LEU A 142 1.91 22.05 -0.66
N ASN A 143 1.83 22.74 -1.80
CA ASN A 143 1.11 24.02 -1.94
C ASN A 143 -0.40 23.89 -1.65
N ARG A 144 -0.98 22.71 -1.81
CA ARG A 144 -2.41 22.41 -1.59
C ARG A 144 -2.69 21.74 -0.26
N THR A 145 -1.66 21.28 0.42
CA THR A 145 -1.80 20.62 1.70
C THR A 145 -2.17 21.64 2.79
N SER A 146 -3.17 21.27 3.60
CA SER A 146 -3.57 22.10 4.76
C SER A 146 -2.38 22.35 5.70
N LYS A 147 -2.33 23.55 6.30
CA LYS A 147 -1.31 23.86 7.32
C LYS A 147 -1.33 22.91 8.51
N LYS A 148 -2.48 22.30 8.79
CA LYS A 148 -2.69 21.38 9.92
C LYS A 148 -2.41 19.93 9.56
N ASP A 149 -2.30 19.60 8.29
CA ASP A 149 -2.00 18.23 7.84
C ASP A 149 -0.49 17.98 7.89
N LEU A 150 -0.02 17.71 9.10
CA LEU A 150 1.40 17.52 9.38
C LEU A 150 1.93 16.23 8.79
N ILE A 151 1.11 15.19 8.71
CA ILE A 151 1.49 13.90 8.11
C ILE A 151 1.73 14.07 6.61
N MET A 152 0.77 14.62 5.88
CA MET A 152 0.93 14.85 4.43
C MET A 152 2.17 15.71 4.13
N LYS A 153 2.41 16.77 4.91
CA LYS A 153 3.61 17.60 4.75
C LYS A 153 4.89 16.83 5.06
N GLY A 154 4.91 16.08 6.15
CA GLY A 154 6.05 15.27 6.53
C GLY A 154 6.43 14.29 5.43
N ARG A 155 5.42 13.59 4.85
CA ARG A 155 5.57 12.68 3.73
C ARG A 155 6.12 13.37 2.48
N LEU A 156 5.54 14.50 2.10
CA LEU A 156 5.99 15.25 0.92
C LEU A 156 7.42 15.71 1.06
N TYR A 157 7.81 16.28 2.21
CA TYR A 157 9.19 16.65 2.48
C TYR A 157 10.13 15.42 2.48
N TYR A 158 9.69 14.28 3.02
CA TYR A 158 10.44 13.04 2.98
C TYR A 158 10.73 12.58 1.54
N TYR A 159 9.72 12.57 0.65
CA TYR A 159 9.91 12.20 -0.76
C TYR A 159 10.75 13.20 -1.55
N MET A 160 10.71 14.47 -1.17
CA MET A 160 11.60 15.52 -1.70
C MET A 160 13.02 15.45 -1.11
N LYS A 161 13.29 14.51 -0.18
CA LYS A 161 14.55 14.37 0.58
C LYS A 161 14.91 15.60 1.42
N ASP A 162 13.93 16.45 1.74
CA ASP A 162 14.04 17.52 2.73
C ASP A 162 13.77 16.96 4.13
N TYR A 163 14.72 16.17 4.61
CA TYR A 163 14.60 15.46 5.89
C TYR A 163 14.48 16.39 7.09
N THR A 164 14.97 17.63 6.99
CA THR A 164 14.85 18.62 8.07
C THR A 164 13.40 19.05 8.27
N ASN A 165 12.72 19.44 7.20
CA ASN A 165 11.32 19.83 7.27
C ASN A 165 10.41 18.61 7.50
N ALA A 166 10.72 17.44 6.92
CA ALA A 166 10.01 16.20 7.19
C ALA A 166 10.02 15.87 8.68
N LYS A 167 11.20 15.85 9.30
CA LYS A 167 11.37 15.60 10.74
C LYS A 167 10.55 16.57 11.58
N SER A 168 10.63 17.87 11.31
CA SER A 168 9.90 18.90 12.07
C SER A 168 8.38 18.67 12.03
N CYS A 169 7.81 18.39 10.85
CA CYS A 169 6.38 18.12 10.70
C CYS A 169 5.97 16.83 11.43
N LEU A 170 6.75 15.77 11.29
CA LEU A 170 6.44 14.47 11.90
C LEU A 170 6.59 14.49 13.43
N GLU A 171 7.60 15.18 13.97
CA GLU A 171 7.73 15.38 15.42
C GLU A 171 6.53 16.12 16.02
N GLU A 172 6.03 17.15 15.33
CA GLU A 172 4.82 17.86 15.74
C GLU A 172 3.57 16.96 15.64
N ALA A 173 3.45 16.12 14.61
CA ALA A 173 2.37 15.15 14.49
C ALA A 173 2.35 14.16 15.66
N VAL A 174 3.50 13.57 15.97
CA VAL A 174 3.65 12.64 17.10
C VAL A 174 3.33 13.31 18.44
N LYS A 175 3.78 14.54 18.64
CA LYS A 175 3.45 15.33 19.84
C LYS A 175 1.94 15.56 19.97
N ASN A 176 1.22 15.64 18.87
CA ASN A 176 -0.23 15.75 18.83
C ASN A 176 -0.96 14.40 19.00
N GLY A 177 -0.23 13.31 19.20
CA GLY A 177 -0.77 11.96 19.39
C GLY A 177 -1.05 11.19 18.10
N ASP A 178 -0.53 11.63 16.95
CA ASP A 178 -0.75 10.97 15.68
C ASP A 178 0.25 9.81 15.49
N GLN A 179 -0.25 8.58 15.54
CA GLN A 179 0.56 7.35 15.42
C GLN A 179 1.16 7.20 14.00
N GLU A 180 0.51 7.73 12.99
CA GLU A 180 1.04 7.76 11.62
C GLU A 180 2.37 8.54 11.55
N GLY A 181 2.51 9.57 12.38
CA GLY A 181 3.76 10.32 12.53
C GLY A 181 4.91 9.47 13.04
N VAL A 182 4.65 8.47 13.89
CA VAL A 182 5.67 7.55 14.39
C VAL A 182 6.19 6.66 13.26
N TYR A 183 5.29 6.12 12.43
CA TYR A 183 5.66 5.32 11.26
C TYR A 183 6.56 6.12 10.28
N TRP A 184 6.14 7.34 9.90
CA TRP A 184 6.92 8.15 8.97
C TRP A 184 8.24 8.65 9.55
N GLN A 185 8.32 8.84 10.87
CA GLN A 185 9.61 9.06 11.53
C GLN A 185 10.52 7.84 11.41
N ALA A 186 9.96 6.63 11.58
CA ALA A 186 10.72 5.40 11.44
C ALA A 186 11.29 5.28 10.00
N GLU A 187 10.49 5.54 8.96
CA GLU A 187 10.95 5.57 7.57
C GLU A 187 12.09 6.58 7.36
N LEU A 188 11.94 7.81 7.89
CA LEU A 188 12.96 8.85 7.80
C LEU A 188 14.29 8.43 8.44
N TYR A 189 14.23 7.82 9.62
CA TYR A 189 15.45 7.37 10.31
C TYR A 189 16.02 6.10 9.66
N TRP A 190 15.21 5.23 9.10
CA TRP A 190 15.66 4.08 8.33
C TRP A 190 16.49 4.51 7.11
N ASP A 191 15.95 5.44 6.32
CA ASP A 191 16.61 5.96 5.11
C ASP A 191 17.85 6.79 5.42
N SER A 192 17.90 7.44 6.59
CA SER A 192 19.10 8.15 7.04
C SER A 192 20.20 7.24 7.62
N GLY A 193 19.97 5.92 7.66
CA GLY A 193 20.93 4.92 8.15
C GLY A 193 20.92 4.71 9.66
N ASN A 194 20.01 5.35 10.41
CA ASN A 194 19.86 5.13 11.85
C ASN A 194 18.84 4.01 12.12
N GLN A 195 19.19 2.79 11.67
CA GLN A 195 18.30 1.64 11.71
C GLN A 195 17.91 1.21 13.13
N ASP A 196 18.82 1.30 14.10
CA ASP A 196 18.52 0.95 15.50
C ASP A 196 17.37 1.78 16.05
N TYR A 197 17.41 3.09 15.81
CA TYR A 197 16.36 4.00 16.25
C TYR A 197 15.08 3.82 15.42
N ALA A 198 15.20 3.64 14.11
CA ALA A 198 14.06 3.39 13.23
C ALA A 198 13.27 2.15 13.68
N VAL A 199 13.97 1.04 14.00
CA VAL A 199 13.33 -0.20 14.49
C VAL A 199 12.60 0.04 15.81
N SER A 200 13.16 0.83 16.72
CA SER A 200 12.46 1.18 17.96
C SER A 200 11.17 1.95 17.71
N LEU A 201 11.14 2.83 16.69
CA LEU A 201 9.95 3.56 16.29
C LEU A 201 8.92 2.65 15.61
N TYR A 202 9.34 1.75 14.70
CA TYR A 202 8.43 0.76 14.11
C TYR A 202 7.80 -0.13 15.18
N GLN A 203 8.56 -0.63 16.15
CA GLN A 203 8.04 -1.42 17.25
C GLN A 203 7.03 -0.64 18.11
N ASN A 204 7.31 0.65 18.37
CA ASN A 204 6.35 1.53 19.02
C ASN A 204 5.07 1.68 18.20
N TYR A 205 5.18 1.93 16.88
CA TYR A 205 4.04 2.02 15.98
C TYR A 205 3.20 0.74 15.96
N LEU A 206 3.86 -0.43 15.83
CA LEU A 206 3.22 -1.74 15.79
C LEU A 206 2.56 -2.15 17.12
N SER A 207 3.00 -1.56 18.24
CA SER A 207 2.35 -1.77 19.55
C SER A 207 1.08 -0.93 19.75
N GLY A 208 0.74 -0.05 18.81
CA GLY A 208 -0.46 0.77 18.84
C GLY A 208 -1.74 -0.03 18.61
N GLU A 209 -2.90 0.62 18.83
CA GLU A 209 -4.20 -0.07 18.76
C GLU A 209 -4.57 -0.60 17.38
N SER A 210 -4.11 0.04 16.32
CA SER A 210 -4.50 -0.30 14.93
C SER A 210 -3.42 0.12 13.94
N PRO A 211 -2.25 -0.55 13.92
CA PRO A 211 -1.24 -0.28 12.92
C PRO A 211 -1.78 -0.62 11.52
N SER A 212 -1.61 0.27 10.55
CA SER A 212 -2.11 0.13 9.19
C SER A 212 -1.02 -0.24 8.18
N HIS A 213 0.25 -0.08 8.56
CA HIS A 213 1.40 -0.34 7.71
C HIS A 213 1.98 -1.73 8.00
N GLN A 214 1.67 -2.69 7.13
CA GLN A 214 2.16 -4.08 7.23
C GLN A 214 3.67 -4.16 6.95
N ASP A 215 4.20 -3.29 6.11
CA ASP A 215 5.62 -3.19 5.78
C ASP A 215 6.51 -2.83 6.98
N ALA A 216 5.94 -2.22 8.02
CA ALA A 216 6.66 -2.00 9.28
C ALA A 216 7.14 -3.34 9.93
N TYR A 217 6.35 -4.42 9.79
CA TYR A 217 6.80 -5.75 10.22
C TYR A 217 7.98 -6.26 9.38
N GLU A 218 7.96 -6.00 8.08
CA GLU A 218 9.07 -6.36 7.19
C GLU A 218 10.37 -5.63 7.57
N ARG A 219 10.27 -4.31 7.86
CA ARG A 219 11.40 -3.51 8.34
C ARG A 219 12.01 -4.08 9.62
N VAL A 220 11.16 -4.37 10.63
CA VAL A 220 11.61 -4.95 11.90
C VAL A 220 12.22 -6.33 11.69
N ALA A 221 11.56 -7.22 10.93
CA ALA A 221 12.07 -8.55 10.65
C ALA A 221 13.38 -8.54 9.87
N SER A 222 13.50 -7.68 8.85
CA SER A 222 14.75 -7.51 8.07
C SER A 222 15.92 -7.10 8.97
N TYR A 223 15.69 -6.17 9.89
CA TYR A 223 16.69 -5.79 10.88
C TYR A 223 17.05 -6.96 11.80
N GLN A 224 16.06 -7.70 12.34
CA GLN A 224 16.29 -8.87 13.19
C GLN A 224 17.08 -9.97 12.46
N ILE A 225 16.79 -10.19 11.18
CA ILE A 225 17.53 -11.12 10.31
C ILE A 225 19.00 -10.65 10.17
N SER A 226 19.23 -9.36 9.99
CA SER A 226 20.60 -8.80 9.90
C SER A 226 21.42 -8.99 11.18
N GLN A 227 20.72 -9.10 12.32
CA GLN A 227 21.30 -9.37 13.63
C GLN A 227 21.34 -10.86 13.98
N GLU A 228 21.02 -11.75 13.02
CA GLU A 228 20.92 -13.21 13.20
C GLU A 228 19.89 -13.65 14.27
N LYS A 229 18.94 -12.78 14.61
CA LYS A 229 17.84 -13.04 15.56
C LYS A 229 16.68 -13.71 14.84
N TYR A 230 16.89 -14.90 14.34
CA TYR A 230 15.96 -15.57 13.44
C TYR A 230 14.61 -15.93 14.10
N ASP A 231 14.61 -16.31 15.38
CA ASP A 231 13.36 -16.64 16.08
C ASP A 231 12.50 -15.38 16.31
N ASP A 232 13.12 -14.24 16.65
CA ASP A 232 12.44 -12.96 16.76
C ASP A 232 11.89 -12.52 15.40
N ALA A 233 12.67 -12.71 14.33
CA ALA A 233 12.24 -12.38 12.97
C ALA A 233 11.02 -13.21 12.52
N LEU A 234 11.02 -14.51 12.78
CA LEU A 234 9.87 -15.38 12.49
C LEU A 234 8.61 -14.92 13.24
N ALA A 235 8.73 -14.60 14.54
CA ALA A 235 7.60 -14.10 15.32
C ALA A 235 7.06 -12.77 14.78
N THR A 236 7.94 -11.88 14.31
CA THR A 236 7.57 -10.60 13.70
C THR A 236 6.88 -10.82 12.35
N LEU A 237 7.43 -11.68 11.49
CA LEU A 237 6.87 -12.00 10.18
C LEU A 237 5.48 -12.65 10.30
N GLU A 238 5.29 -13.57 11.26
CA GLU A 238 4.01 -14.22 11.53
C GLU A 238 2.92 -13.18 11.88
N GLN A 239 3.25 -12.18 12.69
CA GLN A 239 2.33 -11.09 13.01
C GLN A 239 1.97 -10.26 11.79
N GLY A 240 2.96 -9.90 10.95
CA GLY A 240 2.74 -9.19 9.71
C GLY A 240 1.86 -9.97 8.72
N ILE A 241 2.14 -11.25 8.53
CA ILE A 241 1.35 -12.15 7.66
C ILE A 241 -0.11 -12.24 8.15
N ALA A 242 -0.32 -12.28 9.48
CA ALA A 242 -1.65 -12.39 10.07
C ALA A 242 -2.52 -11.13 9.83
N MET A 243 -1.94 -9.97 9.50
CA MET A 243 -2.72 -8.79 9.10
C MET A 243 -3.51 -9.01 7.81
N GLY A 244 -2.98 -9.82 6.88
CA GLY A 244 -3.67 -10.21 5.65
C GLY A 244 -3.79 -9.09 4.61
N ASP A 245 -2.99 -8.02 4.72
CA ASP A 245 -2.85 -7.03 3.66
C ASP A 245 -2.02 -7.61 2.51
N GLN A 246 -2.54 -7.55 1.29
CA GLN A 246 -1.90 -8.18 0.13
C GLN A 246 -0.66 -7.43 -0.34
N GLY A 247 -0.53 -6.13 -0.03
CA GLY A 247 0.58 -5.29 -0.50
C GLY A 247 1.95 -5.83 -0.07
N SER A 248 2.12 -6.18 1.20
CA SER A 248 3.39 -6.69 1.74
C SER A 248 3.39 -8.21 1.96
N LEU A 249 2.26 -8.91 1.74
CA LEU A 249 2.14 -10.34 2.06
C LEU A 249 3.17 -11.20 1.34
N ARG A 250 3.37 -10.94 0.04
CA ARG A 250 4.33 -11.67 -0.79
C ARG A 250 5.75 -11.56 -0.24
N SER A 251 6.18 -10.36 0.14
CA SER A 251 7.50 -10.08 0.70
C SER A 251 7.68 -10.72 2.07
N LEU A 252 6.67 -10.63 2.93
CA LEU A 252 6.70 -11.26 4.26
C LEU A 252 6.81 -12.78 4.18
N LEU A 253 6.04 -13.43 3.29
CA LEU A 253 6.11 -14.89 3.06
C LEU A 253 7.49 -15.31 2.52
N SER A 254 8.04 -14.56 1.56
CA SER A 254 9.39 -14.82 1.02
C SER A 254 10.45 -14.66 2.11
N SER A 255 10.33 -13.63 2.95
CA SER A 255 11.24 -13.40 4.07
C SER A 255 11.15 -14.54 5.12
N GLU A 256 9.95 -15.05 5.40
CA GLU A 256 9.75 -16.19 6.31
C GLU A 256 10.48 -17.43 5.80
N ILE A 257 10.34 -17.76 4.52
CA ILE A 257 11.04 -18.88 3.87
C ILE A 257 12.55 -18.71 3.99
N ALA A 258 13.07 -17.53 3.63
CA ALA A 258 14.50 -17.24 3.71
C ALA A 258 15.07 -17.37 5.14
N VAL A 259 14.28 -17.07 6.16
CA VAL A 259 14.70 -17.27 7.57
C VAL A 259 14.84 -18.75 7.89
N TYR A 260 13.89 -19.62 7.47
CA TYR A 260 14.00 -21.08 7.67
C TYR A 260 15.23 -21.65 6.94
N GLU A 261 15.54 -21.17 5.74
CA GLU A 261 16.76 -21.57 5.02
C GLU A 261 18.04 -21.17 5.78
N ARG A 262 18.10 -19.93 6.31
CA ARG A 262 19.23 -19.45 7.13
C ARG A 262 19.41 -20.28 8.41
N LYS A 263 18.31 -20.77 8.99
CA LYS A 263 18.31 -21.71 10.12
C LYS A 263 18.68 -23.13 9.72
N SER A 264 18.87 -23.40 8.41
CA SER A 264 19.05 -24.75 7.84
C SER A 264 17.87 -25.69 8.09
N ASP A 265 16.69 -25.14 8.36
CA ASP A 265 15.43 -25.89 8.45
C ASP A 265 14.79 -26.01 7.05
N PHE A 266 15.49 -26.76 6.18
CA PHE A 266 15.06 -26.96 4.80
C PHE A 266 13.70 -27.68 4.66
N PRO A 267 13.31 -28.63 5.54
CA PRO A 267 11.99 -29.23 5.48
C PRO A 267 10.86 -28.19 5.65
N THR A 268 10.99 -27.27 6.61
CA THR A 268 10.01 -26.21 6.83
C THR A 268 10.05 -25.18 5.71
N ALA A 269 11.23 -24.74 5.27
CA ALA A 269 11.38 -23.84 4.14
C ALA A 269 10.70 -24.37 2.88
N LYS A 270 10.89 -25.66 2.57
CA LYS A 270 10.25 -26.35 1.43
C LYS A 270 8.72 -26.33 1.54
N ALA A 271 8.16 -26.69 2.69
CA ALA A 271 6.70 -26.70 2.89
C ALA A 271 6.09 -25.31 2.75
N LYS A 272 6.77 -24.27 3.27
CA LYS A 272 6.36 -22.87 3.13
C LYS A 272 6.45 -22.41 1.67
N MET A 273 7.51 -22.77 0.94
CA MET A 273 7.69 -22.44 -0.47
C MET A 273 6.61 -23.12 -1.34
N GLU A 274 6.20 -24.33 -1.01
CA GLU A 274 5.10 -25.02 -1.70
C GLU A 274 3.80 -24.26 -1.56
N SER A 275 3.44 -23.85 -0.35
CA SER A 275 2.25 -23.00 -0.09
C SER A 275 2.36 -21.61 -0.75
N TYR A 276 3.56 -21.03 -0.80
CA TYR A 276 3.81 -19.77 -1.48
C TYR A 276 3.52 -19.89 -2.99
N LEU A 277 4.04 -20.95 -3.64
CA LEU A 277 3.83 -21.16 -5.07
C LEU A 277 2.39 -21.52 -5.45
N GLU A 278 1.57 -22.06 -4.52
CA GLU A 278 0.13 -22.19 -4.73
C GLU A 278 -0.55 -20.82 -4.89
N SER A 279 -0.07 -19.81 -4.16
CA SER A 279 -0.60 -18.45 -4.19
C SER A 279 0.02 -17.58 -5.31
N TYR A 280 1.27 -17.86 -5.67
CA TYR A 280 2.06 -17.09 -6.63
C TYR A 280 2.71 -18.03 -7.69
N PRO A 281 1.92 -18.72 -8.53
CA PRO A 281 2.41 -19.76 -9.45
C PRO A 281 3.34 -19.23 -10.54
N ASP A 282 3.28 -17.93 -10.84
CA ASP A 282 4.08 -17.26 -11.88
C ASP A 282 5.43 -16.73 -11.36
N ASP A 283 5.76 -16.97 -10.07
CA ASP A 283 7.05 -16.56 -9.50
C ASP A 283 8.16 -17.53 -9.91
N ALA A 284 8.84 -17.19 -11.01
CA ALA A 284 9.89 -18.03 -11.58
C ALA A 284 11.12 -18.17 -10.67
N ASP A 285 11.40 -17.17 -9.82
CA ASP A 285 12.52 -17.20 -8.88
C ASP A 285 12.20 -18.14 -7.72
N ALA A 286 11.02 -18.04 -7.15
CA ALA A 286 10.54 -18.96 -6.12
C ALA A 286 10.45 -20.41 -6.64
N ALA A 287 10.01 -20.60 -7.89
CA ALA A 287 9.98 -21.93 -8.50
C ALA A 287 11.38 -22.55 -8.61
N ARG A 288 12.40 -21.78 -8.97
CA ARG A 288 13.81 -22.24 -9.00
C ARG A 288 14.34 -22.58 -7.61
N GLU A 289 14.03 -21.75 -6.61
CA GLU A 289 14.43 -21.99 -5.23
C GLU A 289 13.74 -23.25 -4.67
N TYR A 290 12.47 -23.48 -5.02
CA TYR A 290 11.77 -24.71 -4.64
C TYR A 290 12.45 -25.97 -5.19
N GLU A 291 12.94 -25.97 -6.45
CA GLU A 291 13.71 -27.10 -6.99
C GLU A 291 15.01 -27.34 -6.21
N PHE A 292 15.68 -26.28 -5.75
CA PHE A 292 16.83 -26.41 -4.87
C PHE A 292 16.44 -27.03 -3.52
N LEU A 293 15.35 -26.56 -2.89
CA LEU A 293 14.87 -27.08 -1.60
C LEU A 293 14.43 -28.56 -1.68
N LYS A 294 13.95 -29.04 -2.82
CA LYS A 294 13.64 -30.47 -3.04
C LYS A 294 14.85 -31.38 -2.93
N SER A 295 16.03 -30.87 -3.15
CA SER A 295 17.29 -31.63 -3.13
C SER A 295 17.95 -31.69 -1.75
N ARG A 296 17.39 -30.97 -0.76
CA ARG A 296 17.89 -30.87 0.62
C ARG A 296 17.07 -31.76 1.56
#